data_a492c30c05e3d95f1bf3ec7bdfd8972f
#
_entry.id   a492c30c05e3d95f1bf3ec7bdfd8972f
#
_cell.length_a   1.000
_cell.length_b   1.000
_cell.length_c   1.000
_cell.angle_alpha   90.00
_cell.angle_beta   90.00
_cell.angle_gamma   90.00
#
_symmetry.space_group_name_H-M   'P 1'
#
loop_
_entity.id
_entity.type
_entity.pdbx_description
1 polymer ?
#
loop_
_entity_poly.entity_id
_entity_poly.type
_entity_poly.pdbx_seq_one_letter_code
_entity_poly.pdbx_strand_id
1 'polypeptide(L)'
;MTPDQLLTFAYVADVGNISRASELLHLSQPAVSGQLRLLQEWFGEPLYRRRGHGVVLTPAGEQLAEQARQLRQLYQQAQTLRDAWQGIETGKLRLGASTTPASYLLPSLVATFHQRFPAVNLHLSDGNTSQIVERLPLLDLAFIEGDVPSGLPSDTAVHRWRDDEVVAIVRSDHPLAQQEGAHFQELVQFSLVMREPGSGVRQLVERAFANEGLAPAIGLELAGVEGVKQAVRAGLGVGFVSLLSMRHEDGSLAVVRLLPEPLTRTLSILVPHAHVSARAADRFLEACLALR
;
A
#
# COMPACT_ATOMS: atom_id res chain seq x y z
N MET A 1 0.59 27.43 -21.99
CA MET A 1 0.38 26.24 -21.12
C MET A 1 -0.85 25.49 -21.57
N THR A 2 -0.77 24.16 -21.65
CA THR A 2 -1.91 23.29 -21.96
C THR A 2 -2.13 22.29 -20.81
N PRO A 3 -3.34 21.73 -20.67
CA PRO A 3 -3.59 20.67 -19.69
C PRO A 3 -2.63 19.48 -19.83
N ASP A 4 -2.30 19.07 -21.06
CA ASP A 4 -1.38 17.95 -21.32
C ASP A 4 0.03 18.22 -20.80
N GLN A 5 0.51 19.46 -20.88
CA GLN A 5 1.81 19.84 -20.32
C GLN A 5 1.82 19.73 -18.79
N LEU A 6 0.74 20.13 -18.11
CA LEU A 6 0.60 19.97 -16.66
C LEU A 6 0.46 18.51 -16.26
N LEU A 7 -0.35 17.73 -16.99
CA LEU A 7 -0.48 16.29 -16.74
C LEU A 7 0.88 15.59 -16.88
N THR A 8 1.61 15.87 -17.94
CA THR A 8 2.97 15.34 -18.16
C THR A 8 3.92 15.73 -17.02
N PHE A 9 3.85 16.99 -16.58
CA PHE A 9 4.68 17.47 -15.48
C PHE A 9 4.33 16.77 -14.16
N ALA A 10 3.04 16.51 -13.87
CA ALA A 10 2.63 15.76 -12.69
C ALA A 10 3.25 14.35 -12.64
N TYR A 11 3.27 13.64 -13.78
CA TYR A 11 3.90 12.32 -13.86
C TYR A 11 5.42 12.38 -13.64
N VAL A 12 6.08 13.36 -14.26
CA VAL A 12 7.54 13.54 -14.11
C VAL A 12 7.89 13.92 -12.68
N ALA A 13 7.09 14.75 -12.03
CA ALA A 13 7.26 15.15 -10.63
C ALA A 13 7.16 13.95 -9.67
N ASP A 14 6.22 13.03 -9.91
CA ASP A 14 6.01 11.86 -9.06
C ASP A 14 7.09 10.79 -9.25
N VAL A 15 7.53 10.59 -10.49
CA VAL A 15 8.48 9.52 -10.85
C VAL A 15 9.93 9.97 -10.67
N GLY A 16 10.20 11.29 -10.72
CA GLY A 16 11.56 11.84 -10.65
C GLY A 16 12.44 11.46 -11.84
N ASN A 17 11.87 10.96 -12.96
CA ASN A 17 12.62 10.51 -14.13
C ASN A 17 11.79 10.63 -15.41
N ILE A 18 12.34 11.35 -16.41
CA ILE A 18 11.64 11.66 -17.66
C ILE A 18 11.42 10.40 -18.52
N SER A 19 12.40 9.51 -18.60
CA SER A 19 12.27 8.28 -19.39
C SER A 19 11.19 7.38 -18.83
N ARG A 20 11.19 7.17 -17.50
CA ARG A 20 10.17 6.37 -16.83
C ARG A 20 8.78 7.01 -16.92
N ALA A 21 8.69 8.34 -16.84
CA ALA A 21 7.43 9.04 -17.04
C ALA A 21 6.91 8.89 -18.49
N SER A 22 7.81 8.87 -19.50
CA SER A 22 7.43 8.66 -20.89
C SER A 22 6.83 7.28 -21.15
N GLU A 23 7.36 6.23 -20.49
CA GLU A 23 6.78 4.88 -20.52
C GLU A 23 5.37 4.83 -19.95
N LEU A 24 5.16 5.46 -18.77
CA LEU A 24 3.84 5.53 -18.11
C LEU A 24 2.81 6.33 -18.92
N LEU A 25 3.26 7.34 -19.66
CA LEU A 25 2.41 8.18 -20.50
C LEU A 25 2.21 7.60 -21.91
N HIS A 26 2.90 6.52 -22.26
CA HIS A 26 2.95 5.99 -23.63
C HIS A 26 3.37 7.02 -24.67
N LEU A 27 4.30 7.92 -24.30
CA LEU A 27 4.88 8.95 -25.14
C LEU A 27 6.37 8.69 -25.37
N SER A 28 6.93 9.26 -26.44
CA SER A 28 8.36 9.27 -26.61
C SER A 28 9.04 10.22 -25.61
N GLN A 29 10.25 9.91 -25.16
CA GLN A 29 11.02 10.78 -24.27
C GLN A 29 11.23 12.20 -24.83
N PRO A 30 11.51 12.39 -26.16
CA PRO A 30 11.57 13.74 -26.76
C PRO A 30 10.24 14.50 -26.65
N ALA A 31 9.09 13.82 -26.78
CA ALA A 31 7.78 14.45 -26.64
C ALA A 31 7.56 14.96 -25.21
N VAL A 32 7.85 14.12 -24.20
CA VAL A 32 7.78 14.52 -22.78
C VAL A 32 8.72 15.70 -22.51
N SER A 33 9.97 15.62 -22.95
CA SER A 33 10.95 16.71 -22.79
C SER A 33 10.51 18.01 -23.46
N GLY A 34 9.89 17.92 -24.63
CA GLY A 34 9.32 19.06 -25.35
C GLY A 34 8.18 19.72 -24.58
N GLN A 35 7.26 18.93 -24.05
CA GLN A 35 6.15 19.43 -23.22
C GLN A 35 6.65 20.14 -21.96
N LEU A 36 7.63 19.56 -21.27
CA LEU A 36 8.24 20.16 -20.07
C LEU A 36 8.95 21.47 -20.40
N ARG A 37 9.67 21.55 -21.52
CA ARG A 37 10.34 22.77 -21.95
C ARG A 37 9.33 23.89 -22.22
N LEU A 38 8.27 23.62 -22.98
CA LEU A 38 7.21 24.60 -23.24
C LEU A 38 6.50 25.06 -21.97
N LEU A 39 6.34 24.16 -20.99
CA LEU A 39 5.76 24.51 -19.70
C LEU A 39 6.66 25.47 -18.92
N GLN A 40 7.99 25.23 -18.88
CA GLN A 40 8.95 26.12 -18.24
C GLN A 40 9.05 27.49 -18.94
N GLU A 41 9.05 27.49 -20.28
CA GLU A 41 9.02 28.73 -21.07
C GLU A 41 7.77 29.57 -20.75
N TRP A 42 6.61 28.94 -20.61
CA TRP A 42 5.39 29.63 -20.22
C TRP A 42 5.41 30.13 -18.77
N PHE A 43 5.96 29.31 -17.84
CA PHE A 43 6.03 29.65 -16.41
C PHE A 43 7.05 30.74 -16.13
N GLY A 44 8.09 30.86 -16.95
CA GLY A 44 9.16 31.86 -16.84
C GLY A 44 10.29 31.50 -15.88
N GLU A 45 10.19 30.35 -15.21
CA GLU A 45 11.17 29.85 -14.23
C GLU A 45 11.46 28.37 -14.45
N PRO A 46 12.66 27.88 -14.11
CA PRO A 46 12.95 26.44 -14.10
C PRO A 46 12.11 25.72 -13.08
N LEU A 47 11.37 24.70 -13.53
CA LEU A 47 10.52 23.88 -12.66
C LEU A 47 11.24 22.65 -12.09
N TYR A 48 12.34 22.24 -12.75
CA TYR A 48 13.16 21.12 -12.30
C TYR A 48 14.62 21.29 -12.73
N ARG A 49 15.50 20.54 -12.08
CA ARG A 49 16.92 20.40 -12.42
C ARG A 49 17.26 18.96 -12.67
N ARG A 50 18.16 18.67 -13.60
CA ARG A 50 18.67 17.32 -13.82
C ARG A 50 19.66 16.96 -12.71
N ARG A 51 19.52 15.74 -12.16
CA ARG A 51 20.44 15.18 -11.16
C ARG A 51 20.72 13.72 -11.53
N GLY A 52 21.90 13.45 -12.06
CA GLY A 52 22.23 12.13 -12.60
C GLY A 52 21.27 11.72 -13.71
N HIS A 53 20.63 10.57 -13.56
CA HIS A 53 19.64 10.06 -14.51
C HIS A 53 18.19 10.51 -14.19
N GLY A 54 18.00 11.33 -13.17
CA GLY A 54 16.70 11.80 -12.73
C GLY A 54 16.52 13.30 -12.82
N VAL A 55 15.38 13.76 -12.27
CA VAL A 55 15.04 15.18 -12.10
C VAL A 55 14.67 15.46 -10.65
N VAL A 56 15.02 16.64 -10.17
CA VAL A 56 14.63 17.16 -8.86
C VAL A 56 13.90 18.47 -9.09
N LEU A 57 12.75 18.63 -8.46
CA LEU A 57 11.95 19.84 -8.58
C LEU A 57 12.64 21.04 -7.95
N THR A 58 12.39 22.22 -8.47
CA THR A 58 12.69 23.50 -7.83
C THR A 58 11.53 23.87 -6.88
N PRO A 59 11.67 24.83 -5.96
CA PRO A 59 10.54 25.30 -5.17
C PRO A 59 9.33 25.73 -5.99
N ALA A 60 9.55 26.39 -7.14
CA ALA A 60 8.49 26.71 -8.09
C ALA A 60 7.88 25.45 -8.72
N GLY A 61 8.71 24.46 -9.02
CA GLY A 61 8.28 23.16 -9.51
C GLY A 61 7.45 22.38 -8.51
N GLU A 62 7.79 22.42 -7.22
CA GLU A 62 7.01 21.75 -6.16
C GLU A 62 5.60 22.35 -6.05
N GLN A 63 5.48 23.68 -6.05
CA GLN A 63 4.19 24.36 -6.00
C GLN A 63 3.35 24.05 -7.25
N LEU A 64 3.95 24.07 -8.44
CA LEU A 64 3.21 23.76 -9.68
C LEU A 64 2.85 22.26 -9.74
N ALA A 65 3.68 21.37 -9.21
CA ALA A 65 3.41 19.94 -9.18
C ALA A 65 2.17 19.60 -8.34
N GLU A 66 1.93 20.32 -7.26
CA GLU A 66 0.71 20.17 -6.46
C GLU A 66 -0.54 20.52 -7.29
N GLN A 67 -0.53 21.63 -8.00
CA GLN A 67 -1.64 22.02 -8.89
C GLN A 67 -1.81 21.05 -10.08
N ALA A 68 -0.70 20.57 -10.63
CA ALA A 68 -0.71 19.61 -11.72
C ALA A 68 -1.29 18.24 -11.29
N ARG A 69 -1.04 17.81 -10.04
CA ARG A 69 -1.65 16.61 -9.46
C ARG A 69 -3.15 16.77 -9.30
N GLN A 70 -3.63 17.93 -8.83
CA GLN A 70 -5.06 18.21 -8.70
C GLN A 70 -5.75 18.19 -10.07
N LEU A 71 -5.14 18.80 -11.10
CA LEU A 71 -5.67 18.74 -12.47
C LEU A 71 -5.75 17.30 -12.99
N ARG A 72 -4.69 16.50 -12.78
CA ARG A 72 -4.69 15.08 -13.16
C ARG A 72 -5.84 14.32 -12.50
N GLN A 73 -6.08 14.58 -11.24
CA GLN A 73 -7.18 13.99 -10.48
C GLN A 73 -8.54 14.35 -11.07
N LEU A 74 -8.80 15.62 -11.36
CA LEU A 74 -10.03 16.08 -12.01
C LEU A 74 -10.22 15.46 -13.40
N TYR A 75 -9.15 15.34 -14.17
CA TYR A 75 -9.20 14.70 -15.48
C TYR A 75 -9.56 13.21 -15.40
N GLN A 76 -9.01 12.50 -14.41
CA GLN A 76 -9.36 11.11 -14.14
C GLN A 76 -10.82 10.95 -13.70
N GLN A 77 -11.33 11.86 -12.85
CA GLN A 77 -12.74 11.89 -12.45
C GLN A 77 -13.67 12.08 -13.66
N ALA A 78 -13.33 13.00 -14.57
CA ALA A 78 -14.12 13.21 -15.78
C ALA A 78 -14.16 11.97 -16.70
N GLN A 79 -13.03 11.25 -16.82
CA GLN A 79 -12.99 9.99 -17.57
C GLN A 79 -13.88 8.93 -16.91
N THR A 80 -13.78 8.78 -15.58
CA THR A 80 -14.62 7.86 -14.81
C THR A 80 -16.11 8.18 -14.98
N LEU A 81 -16.48 9.46 -14.93
CA LEU A 81 -17.86 9.90 -15.14
C LEU A 81 -18.36 9.51 -16.55
N ARG A 82 -17.55 9.75 -17.58
CA ARG A 82 -17.88 9.32 -18.95
C ARG A 82 -18.14 7.82 -19.02
N ASP A 83 -17.25 7.03 -18.46
CA ASP A 83 -17.32 5.56 -18.49
C ASP A 83 -18.54 5.05 -17.72
N ALA A 84 -18.87 5.69 -16.59
CA ALA A 84 -20.09 5.43 -15.83
C ALA A 84 -21.38 5.71 -16.63
N TRP A 85 -21.41 6.82 -17.39
CA TRP A 85 -22.57 7.18 -18.23
C TRP A 85 -22.74 6.28 -19.45
N GLN A 86 -21.64 5.77 -20.01
CA GLN A 86 -21.69 4.86 -21.17
C GLN A 86 -22.14 3.45 -20.84
N GLY A 87 -22.38 3.12 -19.56
CA GLY A 87 -22.89 1.81 -19.13
C GLY A 87 -21.89 0.66 -19.32
N ILE A 88 -20.65 0.98 -19.65
CA ILE A 88 -19.62 0.00 -19.97
C ILE A 88 -19.02 -0.52 -18.67
N GLU A 89 -19.19 -1.79 -18.39
CA GLU A 89 -18.46 -2.52 -17.33
C GLU A 89 -16.99 -2.76 -17.75
N THR A 90 -16.41 -1.80 -18.47
CA THR A 90 -15.03 -1.77 -18.93
C THR A 90 -14.32 -0.63 -18.21
N GLY A 91 -13.05 -0.76 -17.98
CA GLY A 91 -12.26 0.30 -17.33
C GLY A 91 -11.06 -0.26 -16.61
N LYS A 92 -10.37 0.61 -15.89
CA LYS A 92 -9.26 0.23 -15.01
C LYS A 92 -9.75 0.30 -13.56
N LEU A 93 -9.44 -0.73 -12.78
CA LEU A 93 -9.62 -0.75 -11.34
C LEU A 93 -8.23 -0.83 -10.69
N ARG A 94 -7.82 0.25 -10.03
CA ARG A 94 -6.53 0.41 -9.38
C ARG A 94 -6.68 0.15 -7.89
N LEU A 95 -6.17 -0.99 -7.46
CA LEU A 95 -6.17 -1.43 -6.08
C LEU A 95 -4.79 -1.22 -5.48
N GLY A 96 -4.72 -0.62 -4.31
CA GLY A 96 -3.53 -0.61 -3.48
C GLY A 96 -3.78 -1.43 -2.23
N ALA A 97 -2.82 -2.21 -1.80
CA ALA A 97 -3.01 -3.00 -0.59
C ALA A 97 -1.73 -3.14 0.23
N SER A 98 -1.89 -3.05 1.56
CA SER A 98 -0.81 -3.42 2.45
C SER A 98 -0.52 -4.93 2.32
N THR A 99 0.66 -5.34 2.75
CA THR A 99 1.24 -6.65 2.45
C THR A 99 0.31 -7.83 2.75
N THR A 100 -0.37 -7.81 3.89
CA THR A 100 -1.25 -8.94 4.28
C THR A 100 -2.49 -9.04 3.39
N PRO A 101 -3.30 -7.99 3.19
CA PRO A 101 -4.40 -8.04 2.23
C PRO A 101 -3.96 -8.37 0.81
N ALA A 102 -2.84 -7.78 0.34
CA ALA A 102 -2.34 -8.00 -1.02
C ALA A 102 -2.00 -9.46 -1.30
N SER A 103 -1.35 -10.12 -0.33
CA SER A 103 -0.84 -11.48 -0.52
C SER A 103 -1.87 -12.58 -0.19
N TYR A 104 -2.74 -12.36 0.81
CA TYR A 104 -3.52 -13.47 1.38
C TYR A 104 -5.05 -13.32 1.25
N LEU A 105 -5.55 -12.15 0.90
CA LEU A 105 -7.00 -11.91 0.79
C LEU A 105 -7.44 -11.50 -0.62
N LEU A 106 -6.78 -10.51 -1.19
CA LEU A 106 -7.19 -9.94 -2.47
C LEU A 106 -7.03 -10.87 -3.68
N PRO A 107 -6.04 -11.77 -3.78
CA PRO A 107 -5.90 -12.59 -4.98
C PRO A 107 -7.14 -13.41 -5.32
N SER A 108 -7.78 -14.02 -4.34
CA SER A 108 -9.03 -14.79 -4.56
C SER A 108 -10.21 -13.90 -4.93
N LEU A 109 -10.31 -12.71 -4.31
CA LEU A 109 -11.34 -11.72 -4.61
C LEU A 109 -11.19 -11.15 -6.02
N VAL A 110 -9.96 -10.80 -6.39
CA VAL A 110 -9.60 -10.31 -7.72
C VAL A 110 -9.91 -11.36 -8.79
N ALA A 111 -9.55 -12.63 -8.53
CA ALA A 111 -9.86 -13.72 -9.46
C ALA A 111 -11.37 -13.88 -9.67
N THR A 112 -12.16 -13.90 -8.59
CA THR A 112 -13.62 -14.00 -8.67
C THR A 112 -14.24 -12.80 -9.38
N PHE A 113 -13.75 -11.61 -9.12
CA PHE A 113 -14.21 -10.38 -9.76
C PHE A 113 -13.89 -10.38 -11.26
N HIS A 114 -12.66 -10.77 -11.62
CA HIS A 114 -12.23 -10.84 -13.01
C HIS A 114 -13.05 -11.86 -13.83
N GLN A 115 -13.39 -13.01 -13.24
CA GLN A 115 -14.28 -13.97 -13.90
C GLN A 115 -15.67 -13.39 -14.21
N ARG A 116 -16.19 -12.54 -13.33
CA ARG A 116 -17.50 -11.89 -13.50
C ARG A 116 -17.45 -10.67 -14.43
N PHE A 117 -16.32 -9.93 -14.43
CA PHE A 117 -16.11 -8.69 -15.18
C PHE A 117 -14.80 -8.75 -15.97
N PRO A 118 -14.68 -9.62 -16.98
CA PRO A 118 -13.42 -9.87 -17.70
C PRO A 118 -12.90 -8.67 -18.50
N ALA A 119 -13.77 -7.71 -18.80
CA ALA A 119 -13.40 -6.49 -19.52
C ALA A 119 -12.83 -5.38 -18.60
N VAL A 120 -12.84 -5.56 -17.28
CA VAL A 120 -12.21 -4.64 -16.33
C VAL A 120 -10.74 -4.99 -16.21
N ASN A 121 -9.88 -4.02 -16.50
CA ASN A 121 -8.42 -4.15 -16.32
C ASN A 121 -8.07 -3.90 -14.85
N LEU A 122 -7.68 -4.96 -14.15
CA LEU A 122 -7.33 -4.93 -12.74
C LEU A 122 -5.85 -4.66 -12.55
N HIS A 123 -5.51 -3.69 -11.72
CA HIS A 123 -4.16 -3.40 -11.31
C HIS A 123 -4.08 -3.40 -9.79
N LEU A 124 -3.35 -4.36 -9.22
CA LEU A 124 -3.09 -4.46 -7.79
C LEU A 124 -1.63 -4.10 -7.52
N SER A 125 -1.41 -3.07 -6.71
CA SER A 125 -0.10 -2.68 -6.21
C SER A 125 -0.01 -2.95 -4.72
N ASP A 126 1.14 -3.43 -4.25
CA ASP A 126 1.42 -3.69 -2.85
C ASP A 126 2.44 -2.71 -2.25
N GLY A 127 2.52 -2.72 -0.94
CA GLY A 127 3.46 -1.94 -0.14
C GLY A 127 3.18 -2.11 1.34
N ASN A 128 3.82 -1.33 2.21
CA ASN A 128 3.37 -1.21 3.58
C ASN A 128 2.24 -0.17 3.71
N THR A 129 1.59 -0.10 4.87
CA THR A 129 0.44 0.80 5.09
C THR A 129 0.77 2.25 4.75
N SER A 130 1.94 2.77 5.15
CA SER A 130 2.35 4.14 4.86
C SER A 130 2.49 4.40 3.36
N GLN A 131 3.12 3.48 2.62
CA GLN A 131 3.30 3.58 1.17
C GLN A 131 1.97 3.53 0.41
N ILE A 132 1.00 2.73 0.88
CA ILE A 132 -0.32 2.67 0.28
C ILE A 132 -1.09 3.97 0.51
N VAL A 133 -1.01 4.53 1.72
CA VAL A 133 -1.65 5.82 2.04
C VAL A 133 -1.05 6.97 1.23
N GLU A 134 0.26 7.02 1.04
CA GLU A 134 0.90 8.01 0.18
C GLU A 134 0.42 7.94 -1.28
N ARG A 135 0.10 6.75 -1.76
CA ARG A 135 -0.42 6.53 -3.12
C ARG A 135 -1.93 6.62 -3.24
N LEU A 136 -2.64 6.86 -2.14
CA LEU A 136 -4.11 6.89 -2.10
C LEU A 136 -4.75 7.73 -3.21
N PRO A 137 -4.24 8.93 -3.57
CA PRO A 137 -4.81 9.73 -4.66
C PRO A 137 -4.74 9.08 -6.06
N LEU A 138 -3.95 8.03 -6.23
CA LEU A 138 -3.77 7.32 -7.49
C LEU A 138 -4.59 6.02 -7.56
N LEU A 139 -5.26 5.66 -6.48
CA LEU A 139 -5.98 4.40 -6.29
C LEU A 139 -7.49 4.63 -6.36
N ASP A 140 -8.22 3.60 -6.77
CA ASP A 140 -9.66 3.58 -6.71
C ASP A 140 -10.14 2.97 -5.38
N LEU A 141 -9.42 1.99 -4.86
CA LEU A 141 -9.59 1.43 -3.52
C LEU A 141 -8.23 1.13 -2.89
N ALA A 142 -8.11 1.33 -1.59
CA ALA A 142 -6.94 0.94 -0.83
C ALA A 142 -7.31 0.05 0.36
N PHE A 143 -6.51 -0.98 0.60
CA PHE A 143 -6.68 -1.94 1.68
C PHE A 143 -5.51 -1.79 2.64
N ILE A 144 -5.79 -1.34 3.85
CA ILE A 144 -4.77 -1.09 4.87
C ILE A 144 -4.96 -1.98 6.08
N GLU A 145 -3.87 -2.17 6.81
CA GLU A 145 -3.83 -2.94 8.03
C GLU A 145 -3.43 -2.06 9.22
N GLY A 146 -4.12 -2.25 10.35
CA GLY A 146 -3.91 -1.48 11.57
C GLY A 146 -4.73 -0.19 11.61
N ASP A 147 -4.24 0.80 12.35
CA ASP A 147 -4.96 2.06 12.54
C ASP A 147 -5.05 2.85 11.24
N VAL A 148 -6.20 3.49 11.09
CA VAL A 148 -6.40 4.44 10.00
C VAL A 148 -5.56 5.68 10.28
N PRO A 149 -4.60 6.07 9.41
CA PRO A 149 -3.76 7.22 9.63
C PRO A 149 -4.56 8.51 9.74
N SER A 150 -4.14 9.40 10.63
CA SER A 150 -4.64 10.77 10.68
C SER A 150 -4.14 11.55 9.46
N GLY A 151 -4.98 12.42 8.90
CA GLY A 151 -4.59 13.26 7.75
C GLY A 151 -4.91 12.68 6.39
N LEU A 152 -5.79 11.68 6.30
CA LEU A 152 -6.38 11.28 5.03
C LEU A 152 -7.15 12.47 4.41
N PRO A 153 -7.26 12.53 3.06
CA PRO A 153 -8.13 13.48 2.40
C PRO A 153 -9.55 13.42 2.97
N SER A 154 -10.18 14.59 3.18
CA SER A 154 -11.47 14.70 3.87
C SER A 154 -12.64 13.98 3.19
N ASP A 155 -12.50 13.67 1.90
CA ASP A 155 -13.46 12.94 1.07
C ASP A 155 -13.17 11.43 1.00
N THR A 156 -12.23 10.92 1.80
CA THR A 156 -11.93 9.49 1.90
C THR A 156 -12.94 8.78 2.80
N ALA A 157 -13.73 7.86 2.24
CA ALA A 157 -14.55 6.97 3.05
C ALA A 157 -13.71 5.81 3.60
N VAL A 158 -13.98 5.43 4.85
CA VAL A 158 -13.30 4.35 5.55
C VAL A 158 -14.29 3.26 5.91
N HIS A 159 -14.06 2.05 5.44
CA HIS A 159 -14.87 0.88 5.76
C HIS A 159 -14.04 -0.11 6.58
N ARG A 160 -14.48 -0.43 7.81
CA ARG A 160 -13.95 -1.58 8.53
C ARG A 160 -14.30 -2.85 7.75
N TRP A 161 -13.29 -3.65 7.41
CA TRP A 161 -13.49 -4.82 6.57
C TRP A 161 -13.51 -6.11 7.39
N ARG A 162 -12.44 -6.42 8.09
CA ARG A 162 -12.34 -7.61 8.96
C ARG A 162 -11.24 -7.44 10.00
N ASP A 163 -11.25 -8.33 10.99
CA ASP A 163 -10.17 -8.40 11.97
C ASP A 163 -9.09 -9.40 11.51
N ASP A 164 -7.86 -9.15 11.92
CA ASP A 164 -6.69 -9.96 11.64
C ASP A 164 -5.88 -10.12 12.94
N GLU A 165 -5.51 -11.36 13.25
CA GLU A 165 -4.67 -11.69 14.38
C GLU A 165 -3.20 -11.66 13.98
N VAL A 166 -2.38 -10.94 14.74
CA VAL A 166 -0.93 -10.95 14.62
C VAL A 166 -0.36 -11.91 15.66
N VAL A 167 0.47 -12.83 15.21
CA VAL A 167 1.07 -13.88 16.03
C VAL A 167 2.59 -13.79 16.00
N ALA A 168 3.25 -14.26 17.04
CA ALA A 168 4.67 -14.54 16.98
C ALA A 168 4.90 -15.83 16.19
N ILE A 169 6.01 -15.90 15.49
CA ILE A 169 6.48 -17.10 14.80
C ILE A 169 7.89 -17.42 15.23
N VAL A 170 8.15 -18.70 15.39
CA VAL A 170 9.44 -19.26 15.77
C VAL A 170 9.73 -20.51 14.93
N ARG A 171 10.97 -20.97 14.93
CA ARG A 171 11.27 -22.31 14.40
C ARG A 171 10.51 -23.38 15.17
N SER A 172 10.17 -24.47 14.52
CA SER A 172 9.45 -25.60 15.14
C SER A 172 10.21 -26.29 16.28
N ASP A 173 11.54 -26.15 16.33
CA ASP A 173 12.41 -26.65 17.41
C ASP A 173 12.68 -25.63 18.54
N HIS A 174 12.09 -24.44 18.47
CA HIS A 174 12.26 -23.38 19.45
C HIS A 174 11.48 -23.70 20.75
N PRO A 175 12.00 -23.36 21.96
CA PRO A 175 11.31 -23.64 23.22
C PRO A 175 9.86 -23.13 23.28
N LEU A 176 9.56 -21.96 22.67
CA LEU A 176 8.22 -21.43 22.65
C LEU A 176 7.27 -22.18 21.69
N ALA A 177 7.77 -23.02 20.78
CA ALA A 177 6.95 -23.76 19.84
C ALA A 177 6.07 -24.83 20.49
N GLN A 178 6.41 -25.23 21.74
CA GLN A 178 5.68 -26.24 22.52
C GLN A 178 4.65 -25.62 23.48
N GLN A 179 4.55 -24.30 23.49
CA GLN A 179 3.64 -23.56 24.37
C GLN A 179 2.35 -23.18 23.61
N GLU A 180 1.23 -23.08 24.33
CA GLU A 180 -0.03 -22.60 23.75
C GLU A 180 0.02 -21.13 23.39
N GLY A 181 0.91 -20.34 24.00
CA GLY A 181 1.16 -18.94 23.76
C GLY A 181 2.31 -18.41 24.60
N ALA A 182 2.68 -17.15 24.42
CA ALA A 182 3.73 -16.48 25.19
C ALA A 182 3.31 -15.06 25.57
N HIS A 183 3.74 -14.63 26.76
CA HIS A 183 3.64 -13.24 27.19
C HIS A 183 4.78 -12.39 26.59
N PHE A 184 4.57 -11.09 26.46
CA PHE A 184 5.60 -10.15 25.96
C PHE A 184 6.88 -10.16 26.80
N GLN A 185 6.77 -10.45 28.12
CA GLN A 185 7.90 -10.60 29.03
C GLN A 185 8.80 -11.81 28.69
N GLU A 186 8.22 -12.83 28.09
CA GLU A 186 8.99 -14.01 27.63
C GLU A 186 9.65 -13.70 26.27
N LEU A 187 8.91 -13.04 25.38
CA LEU A 187 9.37 -12.71 24.03
C LEU A 187 10.53 -11.70 24.02
N VAL A 188 10.55 -10.76 24.98
CA VAL A 188 11.62 -9.76 25.09
C VAL A 188 13.01 -10.35 25.36
N GLN A 189 13.07 -11.60 25.84
CA GLN A 189 14.32 -12.32 26.11
C GLN A 189 15.01 -12.83 24.83
N PHE A 190 14.30 -12.81 23.70
CA PHE A 190 14.81 -13.26 22.42
C PHE A 190 15.08 -12.08 21.48
N SER A 191 15.98 -12.28 20.54
CA SER A 191 16.18 -11.33 19.44
C SER A 191 14.95 -11.32 18.55
N LEU A 192 14.45 -10.13 18.20
CA LEU A 192 13.29 -9.99 17.34
C LEU A 192 13.68 -9.75 15.89
N VAL A 193 12.95 -10.39 14.99
CA VAL A 193 12.95 -10.11 13.55
C VAL A 193 11.72 -9.25 13.25
N MET A 194 11.93 -7.99 12.96
CA MET A 194 10.87 -7.01 12.78
C MET A 194 10.68 -6.64 11.32
N ARG A 195 9.47 -6.20 11.01
CA ARG A 195 9.16 -5.56 9.74
C ARG A 195 9.78 -4.17 9.66
N GLU A 196 9.89 -3.67 8.44
CA GLU A 196 10.33 -2.30 8.13
C GLU A 196 9.44 -1.22 8.76
N PRO A 197 9.95 0.03 8.97
CA PRO A 197 9.13 1.17 9.36
C PRO A 197 7.96 1.40 8.39
N GLY A 198 6.80 1.79 8.91
CA GLY A 198 5.57 1.97 8.11
C GLY A 198 4.74 0.69 7.97
N SER A 199 5.22 -0.46 8.42
CA SER A 199 4.43 -1.70 8.50
C SER A 199 3.40 -1.64 9.63
N GLY A 200 2.14 -1.98 9.34
CA GLY A 200 1.09 -2.07 10.35
C GLY A 200 1.34 -3.16 11.40
N VAL A 201 2.00 -4.27 11.03
CA VAL A 201 2.43 -5.31 12.00
C VAL A 201 3.44 -4.71 12.98
N ARG A 202 4.47 -4.02 12.46
CA ARG A 202 5.50 -3.41 13.31
C ARG A 202 4.91 -2.43 14.31
N GLN A 203 4.08 -1.50 13.85
CA GLN A 203 3.46 -0.49 14.72
C GLN A 203 2.62 -1.11 15.83
N LEU A 204 1.88 -2.19 15.51
CA LEU A 204 1.07 -2.90 16.48
C LEU A 204 1.94 -3.59 17.54
N VAL A 205 2.99 -4.29 17.12
CA VAL A 205 3.91 -5.02 18.01
C VAL A 205 4.70 -4.05 18.89
N GLU A 206 5.26 -2.98 18.32
CA GLU A 206 5.98 -1.95 19.08
C GLU A 206 5.11 -1.32 20.17
N ARG A 207 3.83 -1.02 19.83
CA ARG A 207 2.87 -0.51 20.82
C ARG A 207 2.57 -1.53 21.91
N ALA A 208 2.42 -2.79 21.56
CA ALA A 208 2.13 -3.82 22.53
C ALA A 208 3.28 -3.98 23.53
N PHE A 209 4.54 -4.01 23.08
CA PHE A 209 5.70 -4.00 23.97
C PHE A 209 5.77 -2.73 24.83
N ALA A 210 5.53 -1.56 24.24
CA ALA A 210 5.56 -0.29 24.96
C ALA A 210 4.48 -0.22 26.06
N ASN A 211 3.28 -0.75 25.81
CA ASN A 211 2.20 -0.81 26.80
C ASN A 211 2.57 -1.68 28.02
N GLU A 212 3.41 -2.69 27.82
CA GLU A 212 3.97 -3.54 28.90
C GLU A 212 5.25 -2.94 29.53
N GLY A 213 5.68 -1.74 29.07
CA GLY A 213 6.93 -1.11 29.53
C GLY A 213 8.20 -1.85 29.11
N LEU A 214 8.13 -2.64 28.04
CA LEU A 214 9.23 -3.48 27.57
C LEU A 214 9.90 -2.85 26.33
N ALA A 215 11.23 -3.01 26.24
CA ALA A 215 12.04 -2.58 25.10
C ALA A 215 12.76 -3.79 24.49
N PRO A 216 12.19 -4.43 23.47
CA PRO A 216 12.78 -5.63 22.87
C PRO A 216 14.03 -5.31 22.06
N ALA A 217 14.98 -6.25 22.02
CA ALA A 217 16.15 -6.17 21.15
C ALA A 217 15.75 -6.56 19.72
N ILE A 218 15.84 -5.61 18.79
CA ILE A 218 15.63 -5.88 17.36
C ILE A 218 16.97 -6.33 16.78
N GLY A 219 17.04 -7.62 16.43
CA GLY A 219 18.24 -8.23 15.83
C GLY A 219 18.30 -8.08 14.33
N LEU A 220 17.13 -8.00 13.66
CA LEU A 220 17.05 -7.85 12.21
C LEU A 220 15.77 -7.11 11.83
N GLU A 221 15.90 -6.24 10.83
CA GLU A 221 14.79 -5.54 10.20
C GLU A 221 14.69 -5.93 8.73
N LEU A 222 13.51 -6.33 8.28
CA LEU A 222 13.28 -6.81 6.92
C LEU A 222 11.97 -6.28 6.33
N ALA A 223 11.99 -5.98 5.06
CA ALA A 223 10.79 -5.68 4.30
C ALA A 223 10.03 -6.97 3.93
N GLY A 224 8.69 -6.91 4.01
CA GLY A 224 7.81 -7.98 3.59
C GLY A 224 7.69 -9.14 4.60
N VAL A 225 6.56 -9.86 4.51
CA VAL A 225 6.24 -10.97 5.42
C VAL A 225 7.17 -12.17 5.18
N GLU A 226 7.44 -12.48 3.92
CA GLU A 226 8.23 -13.64 3.54
C GLU A 226 9.70 -13.52 4.01
N GLY A 227 10.26 -12.30 3.97
CA GLY A 227 11.59 -12.01 4.51
C GLY A 227 11.67 -12.33 6.01
N VAL A 228 10.68 -11.91 6.79
CA VAL A 228 10.60 -12.23 8.23
C VAL A 228 10.52 -13.74 8.46
N LYS A 229 9.65 -14.45 7.72
CA LYS A 229 9.51 -15.91 7.83
C LYS A 229 10.82 -16.64 7.53
N GLN A 230 11.52 -16.24 6.46
CA GLN A 230 12.82 -16.84 6.11
C GLN A 230 13.91 -16.58 7.16
N ALA A 231 13.94 -15.36 7.71
CA ALA A 231 14.88 -15.04 8.79
C ALA A 231 14.64 -15.88 10.06
N VAL A 232 13.36 -16.09 10.42
CA VAL A 232 12.99 -16.96 11.55
C VAL A 232 13.37 -18.41 11.25
N ARG A 233 13.13 -18.93 10.03
CA ARG A 233 13.60 -20.27 9.62
C ARG A 233 15.12 -20.42 9.74
N ALA A 234 15.85 -19.36 9.43
CA ALA A 234 17.31 -19.34 9.59
C ALA A 234 17.77 -19.25 11.05
N GLY A 235 16.86 -19.14 12.02
CA GLY A 235 17.18 -19.10 13.45
C GLY A 235 17.60 -17.73 13.96
N LEU A 236 17.24 -16.64 13.29
CA LEU A 236 17.64 -15.28 13.66
C LEU A 236 16.80 -14.67 14.80
N GLY A 237 15.79 -15.39 15.28
CA GLY A 237 14.97 -14.98 16.43
C GLY A 237 13.48 -15.19 16.24
N VAL A 238 12.69 -14.41 16.97
CA VAL A 238 11.21 -14.42 16.96
C VAL A 238 10.71 -13.37 15.98
N GLY A 239 9.85 -13.77 15.04
CA GLY A 239 9.20 -12.84 14.11
C GLY A 239 7.73 -12.62 14.45
N PHE A 240 7.13 -11.58 13.86
CA PHE A 240 5.69 -11.30 14.00
C PHE A 240 5.05 -11.17 12.63
N VAL A 241 3.96 -11.90 12.42
CA VAL A 241 3.24 -11.91 11.14
C VAL A 241 1.72 -12.03 11.38
N SER A 242 0.93 -11.73 10.37
CA SER A 242 -0.49 -12.07 10.38
C SER A 242 -0.67 -13.59 10.39
N LEU A 243 -1.61 -14.08 11.19
CA LEU A 243 -1.99 -15.49 11.20
C LEU A 243 -2.45 -15.98 9.81
N LEU A 244 -3.00 -15.09 8.98
CA LEU A 244 -3.36 -15.40 7.60
C LEU A 244 -2.16 -15.89 6.77
N SER A 245 -0.97 -15.40 7.07
CA SER A 245 0.26 -15.77 6.35
C SER A 245 0.78 -17.16 6.69
N MET A 246 0.23 -17.78 7.72
CA MET A 246 0.64 -19.11 8.21
C MET A 246 -0.22 -20.27 7.68
N ARG A 247 -1.23 -19.98 6.83
CA ARG A 247 -2.20 -20.99 6.35
C ARG A 247 -1.60 -22.11 5.49
N HIS A 248 -0.47 -21.86 4.85
CA HIS A 248 0.16 -22.80 3.91
C HIS A 248 1.64 -23.04 4.24
N GLU A 249 1.95 -23.04 5.54
CA GLU A 249 3.30 -23.33 6.02
C GLU A 249 3.63 -24.83 5.99
N ASP A 250 4.90 -25.11 5.77
CA ASP A 250 5.44 -26.48 5.64
C ASP A 250 5.75 -27.16 7.01
N GLY A 251 5.38 -26.50 8.11
CA GLY A 251 5.65 -26.99 9.46
C GLY A 251 7.05 -26.68 10.00
N SER A 252 7.89 -25.98 9.25
CA SER A 252 9.19 -25.49 9.71
C SER A 252 9.11 -24.35 10.71
N LEU A 253 7.98 -23.63 10.70
CA LEU A 253 7.64 -22.56 11.63
C LEU A 253 6.48 -22.97 12.51
N ALA A 254 6.54 -22.59 13.78
CA ALA A 254 5.46 -22.71 14.74
C ALA A 254 4.84 -21.34 15.03
N VAL A 255 3.52 -21.34 15.19
CA VAL A 255 2.75 -20.17 15.62
C VAL A 255 2.72 -20.13 17.14
N VAL A 256 3.04 -18.98 17.71
CA VAL A 256 2.96 -18.72 19.15
C VAL A 256 1.97 -17.57 19.34
N ARG A 257 0.82 -17.83 19.95
CA ARG A 257 -0.17 -16.80 20.26
C ARG A 257 0.30 -15.88 21.36
N LEU A 258 -0.12 -14.64 21.30
CA LEU A 258 0.23 -13.65 22.31
C LEU A 258 -0.77 -13.68 23.45
N LEU A 259 -0.25 -13.60 24.68
CA LEU A 259 -1.02 -13.66 25.90
C LEU A 259 -0.94 -12.33 26.65
N PRO A 260 -1.96 -11.98 27.50
CA PRO A 260 -3.15 -12.77 27.85
C PRO A 260 -4.26 -12.73 26.79
N GLU A 261 -4.22 -11.77 25.85
CA GLU A 261 -5.21 -11.59 24.81
C GLU A 261 -4.55 -11.63 23.41
N PRO A 262 -5.25 -12.16 22.40
CA PRO A 262 -4.76 -12.15 21.03
C PRO A 262 -4.44 -10.73 20.56
N LEU A 263 -3.30 -10.53 19.94
CA LEU A 263 -2.93 -9.26 19.36
C LEU A 263 -3.66 -9.07 18.02
N THR A 264 -4.76 -8.34 18.03
CA THR A 264 -5.62 -8.15 16.87
C THR A 264 -5.51 -6.72 16.30
N ARG A 265 -5.79 -6.61 15.01
CA ARG A 265 -5.90 -5.35 14.30
C ARG A 265 -7.07 -5.38 13.33
N THR A 266 -7.54 -4.21 12.93
CA THR A 266 -8.55 -4.08 11.90
C THR A 266 -7.88 -3.95 10.52
N LEU A 267 -8.40 -4.66 9.54
CA LEU A 267 -8.16 -4.39 8.13
C LEU A 267 -9.25 -3.46 7.63
N SER A 268 -8.87 -2.37 6.98
CA SER A 268 -9.81 -1.34 6.51
C SER A 268 -9.70 -1.13 5.00
N ILE A 269 -10.82 -0.79 4.37
CA ILE A 269 -10.89 -0.38 2.98
C ILE A 269 -11.04 1.13 2.96
N LEU A 270 -10.13 1.82 2.29
CA LEU A 270 -10.21 3.25 2.03
C LEU A 270 -10.73 3.47 0.62
N VAL A 271 -11.73 4.32 0.50
CA VAL A 271 -12.30 4.75 -0.78
C VAL A 271 -11.96 6.23 -0.95
N PRO A 272 -10.91 6.57 -1.68
CA PRO A 272 -10.60 7.97 -1.98
C PRO A 272 -11.67 8.54 -2.89
N HIS A 273 -12.01 9.82 -2.71
CA HIS A 273 -13.01 10.50 -3.53
C HIS A 273 -14.38 9.79 -3.55
N ALA A 274 -14.93 9.54 -2.36
CA ALA A 274 -16.17 8.79 -2.14
C ALA A 274 -17.38 9.27 -2.97
N HIS A 275 -17.30 10.45 -3.59
CA HIS A 275 -18.38 11.04 -4.39
C HIS A 275 -18.29 10.72 -5.90
N VAL A 276 -17.18 10.12 -6.37
CA VAL A 276 -16.94 9.82 -7.81
C VAL A 276 -16.25 8.46 -7.95
N SER A 277 -16.90 7.39 -7.55
CA SER A 277 -16.36 6.05 -7.76
C SER A 277 -16.64 5.54 -9.18
N ALA A 278 -15.66 4.85 -9.76
CA ALA A 278 -15.90 4.05 -10.95
C ALA A 278 -16.84 2.87 -10.57
N ARG A 279 -17.82 2.54 -11.40
CA ARG A 279 -18.73 1.39 -11.17
C ARG A 279 -17.98 0.10 -10.80
N ALA A 280 -16.81 -0.12 -11.39
CA ALA A 280 -15.96 -1.25 -11.07
C ALA A 280 -15.46 -1.22 -9.61
N ALA A 281 -15.11 -0.03 -9.08
CA ALA A 281 -14.69 0.13 -7.68
C ALA A 281 -15.84 -0.13 -6.72
N ASP A 282 -17.04 0.41 -7.01
CA ASP A 282 -18.25 0.16 -6.20
C ASP A 282 -18.61 -1.32 -6.17
N ARG A 283 -18.60 -2.00 -7.35
CA ARG A 283 -18.88 -3.43 -7.44
C ARG A 283 -17.82 -4.27 -6.72
N PHE A 284 -16.56 -3.88 -6.80
CA PHE A 284 -15.49 -4.58 -6.08
C PHE A 284 -15.61 -4.37 -4.58
N LEU A 285 -15.91 -3.14 -4.14
CA LEU A 285 -16.17 -2.82 -2.74
C LEU A 285 -17.36 -3.62 -2.18
N GLU A 286 -18.50 -3.66 -2.90
CA GLU A 286 -19.65 -4.48 -2.56
C GLU A 286 -19.26 -5.96 -2.38
N ALA A 287 -18.49 -6.51 -3.32
CA ALA A 287 -18.02 -7.89 -3.26
C ALA A 287 -17.10 -8.13 -2.04
N CYS A 288 -16.23 -7.18 -1.71
CA CYS A 288 -15.37 -7.26 -0.50
C CYS A 288 -16.21 -7.23 0.79
N LEU A 289 -17.21 -6.35 0.87
CA LEU A 289 -18.03 -6.17 2.06
C LEU A 289 -19.03 -7.32 2.26
N ALA A 290 -19.44 -8.01 1.20
CA ALA A 290 -20.31 -9.19 1.27
C ALA A 290 -19.61 -10.42 1.87
N LEU A 291 -18.28 -10.46 1.87
CA LEU A 291 -17.44 -11.57 2.36
C LEU A 291 -16.83 -11.27 3.75
N ARG A 292 -17.56 -10.57 4.60
CA ARG A 292 -17.16 -10.28 5.99
C ARG A 292 -17.06 -11.54 6.85
#